data_6857dfb3be2e5e012ec2027fb2ee1dc5
#
_entry.id   6857dfb3be2e5e012ec2027fb2ee1dc5
#
_cell.length_a   1.000
_cell.length_b   1.000
_cell.length_c   1.000
_cell.angle_alpha   90.00
_cell.angle_beta   90.00
_cell.angle_gamma   90.00
#
_symmetry.space_group_name_H-M   'P 1'
#
loop_
_entity.id
_entity.type
_entity.pdbx_description
1 polymer ?
#
loop_
_entity_poly.entity_id
_entity_poly.type
_entity_poly.pdbx_seq_one_letter_code
_entity_poly.pdbx_strand_id
1 'polypeptide(L)'
;GANGEGKSTFMSIVTGKMLPDEGKVEWSKYVTAGYLDQHAVLKEGQTVRDVLRTAFDELFKAEARINDLYMEMAEEGADIEALMEEVGELQDRLESRDFYTLDAKIDEVARALGVMDFGMDTDVTALSGGQRTKVLLAKLLLEKPDILLLDEPTNYLDAEHIDWLKRYLQNYENAFVLISHDIPFLNDVINIVYHVENQQLTRY
;
A
#
# COMPACT_ATOMS: atom_id res chain seq x y z
N GLY A 1 18.45 -3.18 14.92
CA GLY A 1 18.93 -4.50 15.38
C GLY A 1 19.56 -5.31 14.25
N ALA A 2 20.37 -6.30 14.60
CA ALA A 2 21.01 -7.18 13.65
C ALA A 2 20.01 -8.14 12.96
N ASN A 3 20.44 -8.86 11.92
CA ASN A 3 19.65 -9.94 11.32
C ASN A 3 19.38 -11.05 12.37
N GLY A 4 18.15 -11.59 12.37
CA GLY A 4 17.73 -12.63 13.31
C GLY A 4 17.24 -12.12 14.68
N GLU A 5 17.21 -10.83 14.93
CA GLU A 5 16.75 -10.21 16.18
C GLU A 5 15.22 -10.17 16.34
N GLY A 6 14.46 -10.65 15.35
CA GLY A 6 13.00 -10.74 15.43
C GLY A 6 12.21 -9.58 14.80
N LYS A 7 12.85 -8.69 14.03
CA LYS A 7 12.15 -7.56 13.36
C LYS A 7 11.04 -8.03 12.41
N SER A 8 11.35 -8.99 11.54
CA SER A 8 10.38 -9.58 10.63
C SER A 8 9.33 -10.42 11.35
N THR A 9 9.70 -11.05 12.49
CA THR A 9 8.77 -11.75 13.38
C THR A 9 7.77 -10.77 13.98
N PHE A 10 8.24 -9.62 14.47
CA PHE A 10 7.37 -8.54 14.97
C PHE A 10 6.37 -8.10 13.89
N MET A 11 6.86 -7.83 12.66
CA MET A 11 5.99 -7.48 11.53
C MET A 11 4.95 -8.58 11.23
N SER A 12 5.36 -9.83 11.26
CA SER A 12 4.46 -10.98 11.02
C SER A 12 3.37 -11.09 12.07
N ILE A 13 3.68 -10.79 13.33
CA ILE A 13 2.71 -10.76 14.44
C ILE A 13 1.74 -9.57 14.24
N VAL A 14 2.26 -8.38 14.00
CA VAL A 14 1.44 -7.17 13.81
C VAL A 14 0.48 -7.31 12.62
N THR A 15 0.91 -7.97 11.55
CA THR A 15 0.09 -8.20 10.35
C THR A 15 -0.83 -9.41 10.44
N GLY A 16 -0.79 -10.17 11.56
CA GLY A 16 -1.62 -11.34 11.76
C GLY A 16 -1.16 -12.60 11.04
N LYS A 17 0.03 -12.58 10.42
CA LYS A 17 0.63 -13.76 9.78
C LYS A 17 1.15 -14.78 10.78
N MET A 18 1.44 -14.34 11.99
CA MET A 18 1.91 -15.15 13.11
C MET A 18 1.15 -14.74 14.37
N LEU A 19 0.76 -15.72 15.19
CA LEU A 19 0.16 -15.45 16.49
C LEU A 19 1.27 -15.13 17.51
N PRO A 20 1.05 -14.17 18.42
CA PRO A 20 1.96 -13.95 19.54
C PRO A 20 1.87 -15.11 20.55
N ASP A 21 2.97 -15.44 21.21
CA ASP A 21 2.98 -16.44 22.29
C ASP A 21 2.18 -15.93 23.49
N GLU A 22 2.24 -14.64 23.76
CA GLU A 22 1.48 -13.96 24.80
C GLU A 22 1.02 -12.59 24.32
N GLY A 23 -0.07 -12.10 24.91
CA GLY A 23 -0.65 -10.79 24.56
C GLY A 23 -1.56 -10.85 23.33
N LYS A 24 -1.90 -9.69 22.81
CA LYS A 24 -2.76 -9.54 21.64
C LYS A 24 -2.39 -8.33 20.80
N VAL A 25 -2.71 -8.40 19.52
CA VAL A 25 -2.63 -7.26 18.60
C VAL A 25 -4.06 -6.79 18.32
N GLU A 26 -4.31 -5.52 18.57
CA GLU A 26 -5.62 -4.90 18.31
C GLU A 26 -5.46 -3.77 17.30
N TRP A 27 -6.25 -3.80 16.25
CA TRP A 27 -6.36 -2.74 15.26
C TRP A 27 -7.63 -1.92 15.48
N SER A 28 -7.52 -0.61 15.37
CA SER A 28 -8.71 0.24 15.34
C SER A 28 -9.58 -0.13 14.13
N LYS A 29 -10.90 -0.15 14.32
CA LYS A 29 -11.87 -0.50 13.27
C LYS A 29 -11.81 0.41 12.04
N TYR A 30 -11.30 1.64 12.21
CA TYR A 30 -11.29 2.68 11.19
C TYR A 30 -9.92 2.89 10.55
N VAL A 31 -8.94 2.06 10.90
CA VAL A 31 -7.57 2.16 10.41
C VAL A 31 -7.29 1.06 9.40
N THR A 32 -6.79 1.45 8.23
CA THR A 32 -6.27 0.52 7.23
C THR A 32 -4.77 0.37 7.39
N ALA A 33 -4.28 -0.86 7.39
CA ALA A 33 -2.86 -1.18 7.40
C ALA A 33 -2.50 -1.86 6.08
N GLY A 34 -1.40 -1.40 5.47
CA GLY A 34 -0.83 -2.02 4.28
C GLY A 34 0.54 -2.62 4.58
N TYR A 35 0.75 -3.84 4.13
CA TYR A 35 1.99 -4.58 4.29
C TYR A 35 2.41 -5.19 2.95
N LEU A 36 3.73 -5.15 2.67
CA LEU A 36 4.30 -5.78 1.49
C LEU A 36 4.27 -7.31 1.64
N ASP A 37 3.30 -7.95 1.00
CA ASP A 37 3.20 -9.40 0.97
C ASP A 37 3.99 -10.00 -0.20
N GLN A 38 5.21 -10.43 0.07
CA GLN A 38 6.07 -11.08 -0.93
C GLN A 38 5.53 -12.44 -1.39
N HIS A 39 4.57 -13.02 -0.68
CA HIS A 39 3.91 -14.27 -1.00
C HIS A 39 2.50 -14.08 -1.62
N ALA A 40 2.13 -12.85 -1.95
CA ALA A 40 0.87 -12.56 -2.62
C ALA A 40 0.72 -13.40 -3.89
N VAL A 41 -0.45 -14.01 -4.06
CA VAL A 41 -0.75 -14.82 -5.24
C VAL A 41 -1.06 -13.89 -6.40
N LEU A 42 -0.21 -13.93 -7.43
CA LEU A 42 -0.43 -13.24 -8.70
C LEU A 42 -1.01 -14.25 -9.71
N LYS A 43 -2.02 -13.81 -10.44
CA LYS A 43 -2.75 -14.67 -11.36
C LYS A 43 -2.16 -14.61 -12.77
N GLU A 44 -2.04 -15.76 -13.42
CA GLU A 44 -1.74 -15.81 -14.85
C GLU A 44 -2.79 -15.01 -15.65
N GLY A 45 -2.34 -14.29 -16.65
CA GLY A 45 -3.17 -13.41 -17.46
C GLY A 45 -3.32 -11.98 -16.93
N GLN A 46 -2.91 -11.69 -15.68
CA GLN A 46 -2.81 -10.33 -15.21
C GLN A 46 -1.52 -9.67 -15.71
N THR A 47 -1.65 -8.45 -16.22
CA THR A 47 -0.49 -7.60 -16.52
C THR A 47 -0.01 -6.86 -15.27
N VAL A 48 1.20 -6.31 -15.34
CA VAL A 48 1.71 -5.40 -14.30
C VAL A 48 0.72 -4.26 -14.05
N ARG A 49 0.19 -3.63 -15.10
CA ARG A 49 -0.82 -2.57 -14.99
C ARG A 49 -2.08 -3.06 -14.27
N ASP A 50 -2.57 -4.25 -14.60
CA ASP A 50 -3.75 -4.82 -13.93
C ASP A 50 -3.54 -4.96 -12.43
N VAL A 51 -2.37 -5.44 -12.00
CA VAL A 51 -2.04 -5.56 -10.57
C VAL A 51 -1.97 -4.19 -9.90
N LEU A 52 -1.36 -3.19 -10.53
CA LEU A 52 -1.29 -1.84 -9.97
C LEU A 52 -2.67 -1.16 -9.89
N ARG A 53 -3.55 -1.42 -10.84
CA ARG A 53 -4.94 -0.93 -10.80
C ARG A 53 -5.73 -1.51 -9.64
N THR A 54 -5.40 -2.72 -9.16
CA THR A 54 -6.08 -3.31 -8.00
C THR A 54 -5.88 -2.52 -6.70
N ALA A 55 -4.88 -1.64 -6.63
CA ALA A 55 -4.72 -0.70 -5.52
C ALA A 55 -5.92 0.25 -5.35
N PHE A 56 -6.72 0.42 -6.40
CA PHE A 56 -7.89 1.29 -6.46
C PHE A 56 -9.22 0.53 -6.43
N ASP A 57 -9.23 -0.77 -6.14
CA ASP A 57 -10.43 -1.62 -6.20
C ASP A 57 -11.60 -1.08 -5.39
N GLU A 58 -11.36 -0.54 -4.19
CA GLU A 58 -12.41 0.06 -3.38
C GLU A 58 -12.99 1.34 -4.01
N LEU A 59 -12.18 2.07 -4.77
CA LEU A 59 -12.64 3.26 -5.50
C LEU A 59 -13.44 2.86 -6.75
N PHE A 60 -13.07 1.79 -7.44
CA PHE A 60 -13.89 1.23 -8.52
C PHE A 60 -15.25 0.76 -8.02
N LYS A 61 -15.31 0.15 -6.84
CA LYS A 61 -16.59 -0.22 -6.20
C LYS A 61 -17.42 1.02 -5.86
N ALA A 62 -16.79 2.08 -5.36
CA ALA A 62 -17.47 3.33 -5.09
C ALA A 62 -18.05 3.97 -6.36
N GLU A 63 -17.30 3.98 -7.46
CA GLU A 63 -17.80 4.45 -8.77
C GLU A 63 -18.99 3.62 -9.26
N ALA A 64 -18.91 2.29 -9.17
CA ALA A 64 -20.01 1.41 -9.52
C ALA A 64 -21.26 1.69 -8.65
N ARG A 65 -21.07 1.92 -7.36
CA ARG A 65 -22.17 2.27 -6.45
C ARG A 65 -22.82 3.61 -6.83
N ILE A 66 -22.07 4.61 -7.23
CA ILE A 66 -22.61 5.87 -7.72
C ILE A 66 -23.55 5.63 -8.93
N ASN A 67 -23.12 4.80 -9.87
CA ASN A 67 -23.94 4.46 -11.04
C ASN A 67 -25.23 3.75 -10.64
N ASP A 68 -25.16 2.81 -9.67
CA ASP A 68 -26.34 2.13 -9.14
C ASP A 68 -27.30 3.12 -8.45
N LEU A 69 -26.77 4.07 -7.67
CA LEU A 69 -27.58 5.12 -7.02
C LEU A 69 -28.33 5.99 -8.02
N TYR A 70 -27.71 6.37 -9.12
CA TYR A 70 -28.39 7.09 -10.17
C TYR A 70 -29.53 6.30 -10.80
N MET A 71 -29.37 4.99 -10.93
CA MET A 71 -30.44 4.12 -11.41
C MET A 71 -31.57 4.00 -10.38
N GLU A 72 -31.24 3.86 -9.08
CA GLU A 72 -32.22 3.83 -7.99
C GLU A 72 -33.05 5.10 -7.89
N MET A 73 -32.46 6.29 -8.22
CA MET A 73 -33.18 7.56 -8.25
C MET A 73 -34.31 7.61 -9.31
N ALA A 74 -34.24 6.76 -10.32
CA ALA A 74 -35.26 6.66 -11.36
C ALA A 74 -36.45 5.79 -10.95
N GLU A 75 -36.38 5.11 -9.83
CA GLU A 75 -37.45 4.24 -9.34
C GLU A 75 -38.57 5.06 -8.67
N GLU A 76 -39.80 4.60 -8.80
CA GLU A 76 -40.97 5.24 -8.18
C GLU A 76 -40.87 5.15 -6.64
N GLY A 77 -40.98 6.29 -5.97
CA GLY A 77 -40.89 6.39 -4.50
C GLY A 77 -39.48 6.45 -3.95
N ALA A 78 -38.47 6.63 -4.78
CA ALA A 78 -37.09 6.78 -4.32
C ALA A 78 -36.90 8.00 -3.41
N ASP A 79 -36.13 7.85 -2.35
CA ASP A 79 -35.67 8.95 -1.50
C ASP A 79 -34.47 9.66 -2.17
N ILE A 80 -34.77 10.60 -3.05
CA ILE A 80 -33.78 11.31 -3.85
C ILE A 80 -32.77 12.05 -2.97
N GLU A 81 -33.17 12.64 -1.85
CA GLU A 81 -32.30 13.38 -0.95
C GLU A 81 -31.24 12.48 -0.32
N ALA A 82 -31.66 11.35 0.25
CA ALA A 82 -30.74 10.38 0.84
C ALA A 82 -29.80 9.76 -0.20
N LEU A 83 -30.30 9.44 -1.40
CA LEU A 83 -29.46 8.89 -2.48
C LEU A 83 -28.43 9.92 -2.99
N MET A 84 -28.80 11.20 -3.10
CA MET A 84 -27.90 12.27 -3.48
C MET A 84 -26.82 12.54 -2.43
N GLU A 85 -27.15 12.42 -1.14
CA GLU A 85 -26.17 12.54 -0.06
C GLU A 85 -25.11 11.43 -0.18
N GLU A 86 -25.53 10.16 -0.38
CA GLU A 86 -24.60 9.04 -0.59
C GLU A 86 -23.73 9.25 -1.83
N VAL A 87 -24.29 9.73 -2.93
CA VAL A 87 -23.51 10.09 -4.15
C VAL A 87 -22.44 11.12 -3.83
N GLY A 88 -22.80 12.18 -3.10
CA GLY A 88 -21.86 13.24 -2.70
C GLY A 88 -20.68 12.70 -1.90
N GLU A 89 -20.96 11.88 -0.88
CA GLU A 89 -19.91 11.25 -0.06
C GLU A 89 -18.97 10.36 -0.87
N LEU A 90 -19.52 9.58 -1.80
CA LEU A 90 -18.73 8.70 -2.66
C LEU A 90 -17.89 9.50 -3.68
N GLN A 91 -18.45 10.57 -4.26
CA GLN A 91 -17.71 11.45 -5.16
C GLN A 91 -16.55 12.15 -4.46
N ASP A 92 -16.76 12.67 -3.25
CA ASP A 92 -15.71 13.27 -2.43
C ASP A 92 -14.58 12.26 -2.14
N ARG A 93 -14.93 11.00 -1.88
CA ARG A 93 -13.96 9.92 -1.71
C ARG A 93 -13.14 9.68 -2.97
N LEU A 94 -13.78 9.61 -4.15
CA LEU A 94 -13.08 9.42 -5.43
C LEU A 94 -12.13 10.57 -5.72
N GLU A 95 -12.56 11.81 -5.50
CA GLU A 95 -11.73 13.01 -5.74
C GLU A 95 -10.54 13.08 -4.79
N SER A 96 -10.75 12.83 -3.49
CA SER A 96 -9.70 12.88 -2.48
C SER A 96 -8.60 11.81 -2.66
N ARG A 97 -8.90 10.74 -3.39
CA ARG A 97 -7.99 9.64 -3.68
C ARG A 97 -7.44 9.68 -5.12
N ASP A 98 -7.60 10.78 -5.82
CA ASP A 98 -7.12 10.97 -7.19
C ASP A 98 -7.63 9.91 -8.20
N PHE A 99 -8.85 9.39 -7.99
CA PHE A 99 -9.41 8.30 -8.80
C PHE A 99 -9.45 8.63 -10.29
N TYR A 100 -9.82 9.86 -10.65
CA TYR A 100 -9.97 10.27 -12.05
C TYR A 100 -8.62 10.44 -12.78
N THR A 101 -7.52 10.45 -12.05
CA THR A 101 -6.14 10.51 -12.56
C THR A 101 -5.33 9.25 -12.19
N LEU A 102 -6.01 8.15 -11.85
CA LEU A 102 -5.36 6.95 -11.34
C LEU A 102 -4.29 6.37 -12.30
N ASP A 103 -4.54 6.38 -13.62
CA ASP A 103 -3.56 5.86 -14.57
C ASP A 103 -2.28 6.71 -14.63
N ALA A 104 -2.39 8.02 -14.48
CA ALA A 104 -1.23 8.91 -14.36
C ALA A 104 -0.44 8.65 -13.06
N LYS A 105 -1.13 8.40 -11.95
CA LYS A 105 -0.51 8.02 -10.67
C LYS A 105 0.19 6.67 -10.75
N ILE A 106 -0.43 5.69 -11.39
CA ILE A 106 0.18 4.38 -11.65
C ILE A 106 1.47 4.53 -12.44
N ASP A 107 1.46 5.30 -13.53
CA ASP A 107 2.62 5.53 -14.37
C ASP A 107 3.73 6.28 -13.62
N GLU A 108 3.39 7.25 -12.80
CA GLU A 108 4.34 7.99 -11.96
C GLU A 108 5.08 7.05 -10.99
N VAL A 109 4.36 6.26 -10.22
CA VAL A 109 4.95 5.34 -9.23
C VAL A 109 5.70 4.21 -9.91
N ALA A 110 5.16 3.65 -10.99
CA ALA A 110 5.81 2.59 -11.76
C ALA A 110 7.15 3.05 -12.34
N ARG A 111 7.21 4.25 -12.90
CA ARG A 111 8.46 4.83 -13.41
C ARG A 111 9.45 5.07 -12.29
N ALA A 112 8.99 5.64 -11.18
CA ALA A 112 9.83 5.99 -10.05
C ALA A 112 10.51 4.78 -9.38
N LEU A 113 9.90 3.60 -9.43
CA LEU A 113 10.43 2.35 -8.88
C LEU A 113 11.06 1.42 -9.93
N GLY A 114 11.18 1.87 -11.19
CA GLY A 114 11.78 1.06 -12.26
C GLY A 114 10.87 -0.05 -12.78
N VAL A 115 9.57 -0.02 -12.46
CA VAL A 115 8.62 -1.04 -12.90
C VAL A 115 8.35 -0.95 -14.40
N MET A 116 8.42 0.25 -14.98
CA MET A 116 8.25 0.43 -16.43
C MET A 116 9.35 -0.25 -17.27
N ASP A 117 10.53 -0.50 -16.70
CA ASP A 117 11.67 -1.06 -17.42
C ASP A 117 11.41 -2.50 -17.90
N PHE A 118 10.56 -3.25 -17.23
CA PHE A 118 10.17 -4.60 -17.63
C PHE A 118 8.77 -4.71 -18.24
N GLY A 119 8.12 -3.57 -18.47
CA GLY A 119 6.89 -3.47 -19.24
C GLY A 119 5.61 -3.57 -18.40
N MET A 120 4.71 -2.61 -18.61
CA MET A 120 3.42 -2.55 -17.93
C MET A 120 2.42 -3.62 -18.42
N ASP A 121 2.62 -4.13 -19.63
CA ASP A 121 1.79 -5.18 -20.24
C ASP A 121 2.35 -6.58 -20.06
N THR A 122 3.45 -6.73 -19.33
CA THR A 122 4.08 -8.01 -19.01
C THR A 122 3.18 -8.81 -18.06
N ASP A 123 2.99 -10.11 -18.33
CA ASP A 123 2.30 -11.02 -17.43
C ASP A 123 3.09 -11.13 -16.12
N VAL A 124 2.39 -10.97 -14.99
CA VAL A 124 3.01 -10.94 -13.67
C VAL A 124 3.65 -12.26 -13.26
N THR A 125 3.21 -13.37 -13.86
CA THR A 125 3.81 -14.69 -13.61
C THR A 125 5.17 -14.86 -14.30
N ALA A 126 5.50 -14.02 -15.28
CA ALA A 126 6.79 -14.01 -15.97
C ALA A 126 7.86 -13.18 -15.25
N LEU A 127 7.52 -12.46 -14.19
CA LEU A 127 8.44 -11.60 -13.46
C LEU A 127 9.43 -12.40 -12.61
N SER A 128 10.67 -11.89 -12.49
CA SER A 128 11.62 -12.35 -11.49
C SER A 128 11.12 -12.02 -10.07
N GLY A 129 11.72 -12.64 -9.05
CA GLY A 129 11.37 -12.33 -7.65
C GLY A 129 11.56 -10.87 -7.30
N GLY A 130 12.67 -10.25 -7.72
CA GLY A 130 12.93 -8.83 -7.50
C GLY A 130 11.95 -7.90 -8.25
N GLN A 131 11.63 -8.21 -9.50
CA GLN A 131 10.64 -7.48 -10.29
C GLN A 131 9.25 -7.56 -9.65
N ARG A 132 8.85 -8.75 -9.22
CA ARG A 132 7.60 -8.98 -8.49
C ARG A 132 7.53 -8.13 -7.22
N THR A 133 8.59 -8.08 -6.43
CA THR A 133 8.66 -7.28 -5.21
C THR A 133 8.48 -5.80 -5.50
N LYS A 134 9.10 -5.27 -6.57
CA LYS A 134 8.90 -3.88 -7.02
C LYS A 134 7.44 -3.57 -7.39
N VAL A 135 6.77 -4.48 -8.10
CA VAL A 135 5.35 -4.32 -8.47
C VAL A 135 4.47 -4.28 -7.21
N LEU A 136 4.71 -5.18 -6.28
CA LEU A 136 3.94 -5.23 -5.02
C LEU A 136 4.20 -4.00 -4.14
N LEU A 137 5.43 -3.49 -4.10
CA LEU A 137 5.75 -2.23 -3.44
C LEU A 137 5.02 -1.06 -4.09
N ALA A 138 5.05 -0.95 -5.41
CA ALA A 138 4.33 0.09 -6.14
C ALA A 138 2.83 0.06 -5.85
N LYS A 139 2.22 -1.11 -5.88
CA LYS A 139 0.81 -1.31 -5.51
C LYS A 139 0.52 -0.81 -4.09
N LEU A 140 1.34 -1.20 -3.12
CA LEU A 140 1.19 -0.81 -1.73
C LEU A 140 1.26 0.72 -1.54
N LEU A 141 2.20 1.39 -2.20
CA LEU A 141 2.32 2.85 -2.16
C LEU A 141 1.11 3.55 -2.81
N LEU A 142 0.54 2.97 -3.87
CA LEU A 142 -0.67 3.48 -4.51
C LEU A 142 -1.92 3.32 -3.64
N GLU A 143 -1.99 2.29 -2.81
CA GLU A 143 -3.10 2.07 -1.86
C GLU A 143 -3.19 3.15 -0.79
N LYS A 144 -2.09 3.79 -0.43
CA LYS A 144 -1.99 4.83 0.61
C LYS A 144 -2.70 4.44 1.93
N PRO A 145 -2.34 3.32 2.56
CA PRO A 145 -2.98 2.91 3.81
C PRO A 145 -2.72 3.92 4.94
N ASP A 146 -3.57 3.91 5.97
CA ASP A 146 -3.40 4.75 7.15
C ASP A 146 -2.11 4.41 7.91
N ILE A 147 -1.72 3.15 7.89
CA ILE A 147 -0.44 2.67 8.43
C ILE A 147 0.25 1.82 7.38
N LEU A 148 1.40 2.29 6.92
CA LEU A 148 2.23 1.64 5.94
C LEU A 148 3.34 0.84 6.64
N LEU A 149 3.38 -0.47 6.41
CA LEU A 149 4.35 -1.36 7.02
C LEU A 149 5.35 -1.84 5.96
N LEU A 150 6.60 -1.41 6.08
CA LEU A 150 7.67 -1.69 5.13
C LEU A 150 8.81 -2.47 5.79
N ASP A 151 9.09 -3.66 5.28
CA ASP A 151 10.21 -4.50 5.69
C ASP A 151 11.23 -4.55 4.56
N GLU A 152 12.39 -3.90 4.76
CA GLU A 152 13.50 -3.80 3.80
C GLU A 152 13.05 -3.34 2.39
N PRO A 153 12.33 -2.19 2.28
CA PRO A 153 11.73 -1.78 1.00
C PRO A 153 12.76 -1.32 -0.03
N THR A 154 13.99 -1.03 0.37
CA THR A 154 15.07 -0.60 -0.53
C THR A 154 15.77 -1.76 -1.24
N ASN A 155 15.52 -3.00 -0.82
CA ASN A 155 16.00 -4.18 -1.53
C ASN A 155 15.46 -4.18 -2.97
N TYR A 156 16.32 -4.53 -3.93
CA TYR A 156 16.02 -4.55 -5.37
C TYR A 156 15.83 -3.17 -6.03
N LEU A 157 16.00 -2.06 -5.29
CA LEU A 157 15.97 -0.71 -5.83
C LEU A 157 17.38 -0.18 -6.06
N ASP A 158 17.57 0.56 -7.15
CA ASP A 158 18.80 1.31 -7.38
C ASP A 158 18.77 2.67 -6.63
N ALA A 159 19.88 3.42 -6.68
CA ALA A 159 20.05 4.65 -5.93
C ALA A 159 19.00 5.72 -6.27
N GLU A 160 18.61 5.83 -7.53
CA GLU A 160 17.61 6.81 -7.99
C GLU A 160 16.22 6.47 -7.45
N HIS A 161 15.84 5.18 -7.47
CA HIS A 161 14.56 4.71 -6.96
C HIS A 161 14.49 4.81 -5.43
N ILE A 162 15.61 4.56 -4.74
CA ILE A 162 15.73 4.76 -3.28
C ILE A 162 15.53 6.24 -2.92
N ASP A 163 16.14 7.17 -3.67
CA ASP A 163 15.96 8.61 -3.45
C ASP A 163 14.50 9.04 -3.63
N TRP A 164 13.83 8.51 -4.61
CA TRP A 164 12.40 8.78 -4.80
C TRP A 164 11.56 8.24 -3.64
N LEU A 165 11.80 6.99 -3.21
CA LEU A 165 11.10 6.38 -2.08
C LEU A 165 11.32 7.18 -0.79
N LYS A 166 12.55 7.65 -0.56
CA LYS A 166 12.88 8.53 0.56
C LYS A 166 12.01 9.78 0.57
N ARG A 167 11.93 10.50 -0.55
CA ARG A 167 11.09 11.70 -0.69
C ARG A 167 9.61 11.38 -0.54
N TYR A 168 9.15 10.25 -1.07
CA TYR A 168 7.78 9.79 -0.91
C TYR A 168 7.43 9.60 0.57
N LEU A 169 8.28 8.92 1.34
CA LEU A 169 8.06 8.69 2.76
C LEU A 169 8.17 9.96 3.61
N GLN A 170 9.07 10.88 3.27
CA GLN A 170 9.18 12.19 3.92
C GLN A 170 7.90 13.02 3.79
N ASN A 171 7.17 12.85 2.70
CA ASN A 171 5.91 13.55 2.40
C ASN A 171 4.67 12.67 2.64
N TYR A 172 4.84 11.47 3.18
CA TYR A 172 3.72 10.58 3.44
C TYR A 172 2.83 11.16 4.54
N GLU A 173 1.55 11.38 4.23
CA GLU A 173 0.61 12.06 5.13
C GLU A 173 0.19 11.20 6.32
N ASN A 174 0.27 9.88 6.20
CA ASN A 174 -0.13 8.92 7.21
C ASN A 174 1.08 8.35 7.97
N ALA A 175 0.84 7.44 8.89
CA ALA A 175 1.90 6.78 9.64
C ALA A 175 2.57 5.66 8.83
N PHE A 176 3.85 5.42 9.08
CA PHE A 176 4.53 4.24 8.56
C PHE A 176 5.50 3.65 9.59
N VAL A 177 5.71 2.36 9.48
CA VAL A 177 6.73 1.59 10.22
C VAL A 177 7.71 1.02 9.21
N LEU A 178 8.98 1.29 9.42
CA LEU A 178 10.05 0.93 8.50
C LEU A 178 11.09 0.06 9.18
N ILE A 179 11.37 -1.10 8.60
CA ILE A 179 12.52 -1.94 8.93
C ILE A 179 13.53 -1.80 7.79
N SER A 180 14.75 -1.39 8.09
CA SER A 180 15.82 -1.29 7.09
C SER A 180 17.19 -1.40 7.73
N HIS A 181 18.16 -1.92 6.97
CA HIS A 181 19.59 -1.90 7.28
C HIS A 181 20.30 -0.72 6.61
N ASP A 182 19.62 0.01 5.76
CA ASP A 182 20.12 1.23 5.13
C ASP A 182 20.02 2.40 6.13
N ILE A 183 21.07 2.61 6.90
CA ILE A 183 21.11 3.62 7.95
C ILE A 183 20.95 5.05 7.41
N PRO A 184 21.60 5.47 6.32
CA PRO A 184 21.36 6.78 5.73
C PRO A 184 19.90 6.99 5.32
N PHE A 185 19.25 5.98 4.73
CA PHE A 185 17.83 6.02 4.38
C PHE A 185 16.94 6.18 5.60
N LEU A 186 17.19 5.40 6.67
CA LEU A 186 16.45 5.51 7.94
C LEU A 186 16.57 6.92 8.53
N ASN A 187 17.78 7.45 8.64
CA ASN A 187 18.02 8.76 9.25
C ASN A 187 17.29 9.91 8.55
N ASP A 188 17.05 9.76 7.25
CA ASP A 188 16.39 10.79 6.44
C ASP A 188 14.85 10.75 6.54
N VAL A 189 14.26 9.62 6.93
CA VAL A 189 12.79 9.41 6.85
C VAL A 189 12.11 9.19 8.19
N ILE A 190 12.84 8.82 9.26
CA ILE A 190 12.25 8.47 10.55
C ILE A 190 12.39 9.57 11.59
N ASN A 191 11.48 9.59 12.55
CA ASN A 191 11.51 10.47 13.71
C ASN A 191 11.51 9.73 15.06
N ILE A 192 11.19 8.43 15.06
CA ILE A 192 11.20 7.58 16.24
C ILE A 192 11.87 6.26 15.90
N VAL A 193 12.78 5.80 16.76
CA VAL A 193 13.45 4.50 16.61
C VAL A 193 12.99 3.54 17.68
N TYR A 194 12.67 2.34 17.27
CA TYR A 194 12.54 1.17 18.14
C TYR A 194 13.68 0.20 17.87
N HIS A 195 14.42 -0.13 18.90
CA HIS A 195 15.50 -1.11 18.79
C HIS A 195 15.02 -2.46 19.28
N VAL A 196 15.23 -3.48 18.47
CA VAL A 196 14.95 -4.88 18.82
C VAL A 196 16.27 -5.56 19.13
N GLU A 197 16.46 -5.96 20.37
CA GLU A 197 17.63 -6.68 20.84
C GLU A 197 17.24 -7.64 21.98
N ASN A 198 17.82 -8.84 21.99
CA ASN A 198 17.52 -9.86 23.00
C ASN A 198 16.02 -10.10 23.21
N GLN A 199 15.25 -10.14 22.13
CA GLN A 199 13.79 -10.34 22.14
C GLN A 199 13.02 -9.21 22.87
N GLN A 200 13.63 -8.05 23.06
CA GLN A 200 13.00 -6.86 23.65
C GLN A 200 12.94 -5.71 22.65
N LEU A 201 11.87 -4.94 22.75
CA LEU A 201 11.64 -3.74 21.94
C LEU A 201 11.81 -2.51 22.83
N THR A 202 12.80 -1.68 22.53
CA THR A 202 13.10 -0.45 23.28
C THR A 202 12.94 0.76 22.39
N ARG A 203 12.21 1.77 22.85
CA ARG A 203 12.08 3.06 22.16
C ARG A 203 13.26 3.96 22.49
N TYR A 204 13.81 4.62 21.45
CA TYR A 204 14.81 5.66 21.51
C TYR A 204 14.25 7.01 21.06
#